data_a7c2cadaf67596aaf9fc97c6b5872308
#
_entry.id   a7c2cadaf67596aaf9fc97c6b5872308
#
_cell.length_a   1.000
_cell.length_b   1.000
_cell.length_c   1.000
_cell.angle_alpha   90.00
_cell.angle_beta   90.00
_cell.angle_gamma   90.00
#
_symmetry.space_group_name_H-M   'P 1'
#
loop_
_entity.id
_entity.type
_entity.pdbx_description
1 polymer ?
#
loop_
_entity_poly.entity_id
_entity_poly.type
_entity_poly.pdbx_seq_one_letter_code
_entity_poly.pdbx_strand_id
1 'polypeptide(L)'
;MKKLFIVLTFILLSRYIFAQIVAGPMLGYVEHREAAIWVEVDAKVGKIGIEYWPKTNLQNKIIIQFKGELKNRYNPITFELPELQMNTAYQYQFVIDGKAISPSKIYEFKTKDLWEWRKPAPDFKFLFGSCVYINDSIYDRPGKPYGQNPIILEKMADTEADFNIWGGDNLYLREADYSSASGIAYRYSHDRAALELQRVLAARPNYAIWDDHDYGPNDSNHSYGLKNVTYNCFKNYFPQRNYGYNSTEGIYQSFKYSDASFFMMDDRFYRSANELPDMLDGKPNADKTYYGNQQLNWLKNALISSNAVFKFIVNGSQILNPVADKECLRSYDTEFKELMKFIQTNKINGVVFITGDRHFTEMHKISTPGFYDMYDFTSSPITSGVYAVDKTKENINPTRVEGSLFIGNSYSRIGISGPKKERKITFEIFDQQGQLKWEYSINQAQLTVPK
;
A
#
# COMPACT_ATOMS: atom_id res chain seq x y z
N MET A 1 40.19 -31.60 -12.42
CA MET A 1 39.35 -32.01 -11.30
C MET A 1 39.36 -31.04 -10.11
N LYS A 2 40.52 -30.54 -9.60
CA LYS A 2 40.56 -29.62 -8.47
C LYS A 2 39.84 -28.28 -8.69
N LYS A 3 39.87 -27.71 -9.91
CA LYS A 3 39.18 -26.43 -10.23
C LYS A 3 37.64 -26.55 -10.25
N LEU A 4 37.13 -27.73 -10.64
CA LEU A 4 35.68 -27.99 -10.67
C LEU A 4 35.10 -28.13 -9.26
N PHE A 5 35.88 -28.66 -8.33
CA PHE A 5 35.48 -28.85 -6.93
C PHE A 5 35.40 -27.51 -6.18
N ILE A 6 36.28 -26.55 -6.48
CA ILE A 6 36.27 -25.20 -5.88
C ILE A 6 35.05 -24.41 -6.36
N VAL A 7 34.68 -24.50 -7.63
CA VAL A 7 33.48 -23.83 -8.18
C VAL A 7 32.20 -24.43 -7.60
N LEU A 8 32.12 -25.77 -7.46
CA LEU A 8 30.98 -26.42 -6.84
C LEU A 8 30.82 -26.07 -5.36
N THR A 9 31.94 -25.95 -4.61
CA THR A 9 31.95 -25.56 -3.19
C THR A 9 31.53 -24.10 -3.02
N PHE A 10 31.91 -23.19 -3.94
CA PHE A 10 31.48 -21.78 -3.91
C PHE A 10 30.01 -21.64 -4.26
N ILE A 11 29.47 -22.42 -5.20
CA ILE A 11 28.05 -22.42 -5.55
C ILE A 11 27.21 -23.00 -4.40
N LEU A 12 27.70 -24.01 -3.68
CA LEU A 12 27.02 -24.57 -2.51
C LEU A 12 27.05 -23.60 -1.32
N LEU A 13 28.17 -22.89 -1.10
CA LEU A 13 28.26 -21.87 -0.04
C LEU A 13 27.36 -20.66 -0.35
N SER A 14 27.23 -20.24 -1.61
CA SER A 14 26.30 -19.14 -1.95
C SER A 14 24.82 -19.55 -1.77
N ARG A 15 24.46 -20.79 -1.99
CA ARG A 15 23.12 -21.32 -1.70
C ARG A 15 22.79 -21.39 -0.20
N TYR A 16 23.77 -21.66 0.64
CA TYR A 16 23.58 -21.68 2.10
C TYR A 16 23.34 -20.28 2.70
N ILE A 17 23.93 -19.23 2.11
CA ILE A 17 23.78 -17.85 2.61
C ILE A 17 22.39 -17.27 2.21
N PHE A 18 21.85 -17.66 1.05
CA PHE A 18 20.50 -17.23 0.64
C PHE A 18 19.38 -17.92 1.41
N ALA A 19 19.62 -19.05 2.04
CA ALA A 19 18.62 -19.78 2.82
C ALA A 19 18.33 -19.18 4.21
N GLN A 20 19.02 -18.13 4.64
CA GLN A 20 18.80 -17.49 5.95
C GLN A 20 17.79 -16.34 5.91
N ILE A 21 17.67 -15.65 4.78
CA ILE A 21 16.60 -14.67 4.53
C ILE A 21 15.52 -15.33 3.69
N VAL A 22 14.29 -15.35 4.22
CA VAL A 22 13.10 -15.85 3.54
C VAL A 22 12.57 -14.79 2.58
N ALA A 23 12.46 -13.54 3.05
CA ALA A 23 11.96 -12.43 2.27
C ALA A 23 12.59 -11.08 2.70
N GLY A 24 12.65 -10.12 1.80
CA GLY A 24 13.18 -8.79 2.08
C GLY A 24 14.58 -8.51 1.50
N PRO A 25 15.10 -7.31 1.74
CA PRO A 25 14.49 -6.28 2.58
C PRO A 25 13.27 -5.63 1.94
N MET A 26 12.38 -5.12 2.79
CA MET A 26 11.41 -4.11 2.39
C MET A 26 11.75 -2.82 3.13
N LEU A 27 11.91 -1.73 2.38
CA LEU A 27 12.02 -0.42 2.97
C LEU A 27 10.62 0.04 3.39
N GLY A 28 10.39 0.16 4.69
CA GLY A 28 9.15 0.66 5.26
C GLY A 28 9.06 2.19 5.13
N TYR A 29 8.61 2.86 6.17
CA TYR A 29 8.63 4.32 6.16
C TYR A 29 10.05 4.88 6.32
N VAL A 30 10.27 6.05 5.71
CA VAL A 30 11.49 6.85 5.93
C VAL A 30 11.08 8.28 6.27
N GLU A 31 11.53 8.75 7.41
CA GLU A 31 11.26 10.10 7.93
C GLU A 31 12.54 10.93 8.03
N HIS A 32 12.48 12.10 8.68
CA HIS A 32 13.63 12.98 8.85
C HIS A 32 14.71 12.38 9.76
N ARG A 33 14.29 11.60 10.78
CA ARG A 33 15.18 11.08 11.83
C ARG A 33 15.00 9.61 12.13
N GLU A 34 14.20 8.93 11.33
CA GLU A 34 13.87 7.52 11.55
C GLU A 34 13.55 6.81 10.24
N ALA A 35 13.85 5.52 10.15
CA ALA A 35 13.46 4.66 9.06
C ALA A 35 13.14 3.26 9.59
N ALA A 36 12.27 2.53 8.90
CA ALA A 36 11.97 1.13 9.19
C ALA A 36 12.44 0.23 8.05
N ILE A 37 13.14 -0.83 8.39
CA ILE A 37 13.59 -1.87 7.45
C ILE A 37 13.02 -3.21 7.90
N TRP A 38 12.28 -3.85 7.03
CA TRP A 38 11.67 -5.15 7.29
C TRP A 38 12.43 -6.29 6.58
N VAL A 39 12.45 -7.46 7.24
CA VAL A 39 12.99 -8.71 6.70
C VAL A 39 12.31 -9.90 7.35
N GLU A 40 12.17 -11.01 6.64
CA GLU A 40 11.80 -12.30 7.24
C GLU A 40 12.97 -13.27 7.16
N VAL A 41 13.23 -13.97 8.27
CA VAL A 41 14.35 -14.92 8.38
C VAL A 41 13.88 -16.35 8.68
N ASP A 42 14.71 -17.30 8.26
CA ASP A 42 14.50 -18.73 8.55
C ASP A 42 14.73 -19.04 10.04
N ALA A 43 14.07 -20.07 10.55
CA ALA A 43 14.20 -20.56 11.92
C ALA A 43 15.63 -21.02 12.30
N LYS A 44 16.49 -21.28 11.32
CA LYS A 44 17.89 -21.69 11.56
C LYS A 44 18.81 -20.53 11.89
N VAL A 45 18.32 -19.29 11.77
CA VAL A 45 19.09 -18.09 12.16
C VAL A 45 19.19 -18.02 13.67
N GLY A 46 20.40 -17.94 14.20
CA GLY A 46 20.63 -17.80 15.63
C GLY A 46 20.43 -16.36 16.12
N LYS A 47 21.01 -15.40 15.42
CA LYS A 47 20.92 -13.98 15.72
C LYS A 47 20.89 -13.17 14.43
N ILE A 48 20.05 -12.14 14.39
CA ILE A 48 20.03 -11.18 13.27
C ILE A 48 20.16 -9.75 13.80
N GLY A 49 20.89 -8.92 13.06
CA GLY A 49 20.98 -7.49 13.23
C GLY A 49 21.03 -6.77 11.90
N ILE A 50 20.87 -5.46 11.93
CA ILE A 50 21.09 -4.55 10.83
C ILE A 50 22.26 -3.63 11.14
N GLU A 51 23.21 -3.51 10.23
CA GLU A 51 24.31 -2.56 10.28
C GLU A 51 24.01 -1.45 9.27
N TYR A 52 24.09 -0.20 9.68
CA TYR A 52 23.82 0.96 8.82
C TYR A 52 24.79 2.11 9.09
N TRP A 53 25.01 2.97 8.09
CA TRP A 53 25.94 4.11 8.17
C TRP A 53 25.56 5.19 7.15
N PRO A 54 25.93 6.46 7.41
CA PRO A 54 25.86 7.50 6.38
C PRO A 54 26.76 7.15 5.20
N LYS A 55 26.27 7.24 3.98
CA LYS A 55 27.02 6.90 2.76
C LYS A 55 28.34 7.70 2.64
N THR A 56 28.39 8.88 3.23
CA THR A 56 29.57 9.76 3.24
C THR A 56 30.56 9.44 4.34
N ASN A 57 30.23 8.53 5.28
CA ASN A 57 31.09 8.19 6.41
C ASN A 57 31.01 6.69 6.75
N LEU A 58 31.81 5.90 6.06
CA LEU A 58 31.87 4.44 6.20
C LEU A 58 32.41 3.97 7.56
N GLN A 59 33.02 4.87 8.34
CA GLN A 59 33.54 4.55 9.67
C GLN A 59 32.46 4.65 10.76
N ASN A 60 31.38 5.37 10.49
CA ASN A 60 30.31 5.56 11.46
C ASN A 60 29.20 4.51 11.31
N LYS A 61 29.58 3.24 11.54
CA LYS A 61 28.67 2.11 11.47
C LYS A 61 27.97 1.89 12.79
N ILE A 62 26.65 1.75 12.72
CA ILE A 62 25.78 1.44 13.87
C ILE A 62 25.14 0.08 13.61
N ILE A 63 25.10 -0.76 14.65
CA ILE A 63 24.47 -2.08 14.59
C ILE A 63 23.30 -2.12 15.58
N ILE A 64 22.12 -2.49 15.08
CA ILE A 64 20.95 -2.80 15.88
C ILE A 64 20.73 -4.31 15.81
N GLN A 65 20.72 -4.96 16.98
CA GLN A 65 20.42 -6.39 17.10
C GLN A 65 18.94 -6.59 17.38
N PHE A 66 18.32 -7.56 16.73
CA PHE A 66 16.98 -8.02 17.09
C PHE A 66 17.02 -8.65 18.49
N LYS A 67 16.12 -8.18 19.38
CA LYS A 67 16.06 -8.62 20.78
C LYS A 67 14.93 -9.59 21.07
N GLY A 68 14.07 -9.88 20.08
CA GLY A 68 12.97 -10.82 20.23
C GLY A 68 13.42 -12.27 20.06
N GLU A 69 12.49 -13.18 20.29
CA GLU A 69 12.70 -14.61 20.07
C GLU A 69 12.33 -15.00 18.64
N LEU A 70 13.17 -15.79 17.99
CA LEU A 70 12.89 -16.39 16.70
C LEU A 70 12.06 -17.66 16.90
N LYS A 71 10.99 -17.79 16.11
CA LYS A 71 10.08 -18.94 16.12
C LYS A 71 10.53 -20.01 15.12
N ASN A 72 9.94 -21.19 15.23
CA ASN A 72 10.20 -22.29 14.30
C ASN A 72 9.73 -22.00 12.86
N ARG A 73 8.88 -21.01 12.65
CA ARG A 73 8.40 -20.56 11.34
C ARG A 73 7.95 -19.10 11.43
N TYR A 74 7.98 -18.42 10.29
CA TYR A 74 7.43 -17.07 10.11
C TYR A 74 8.04 -16.07 11.10
N ASN A 75 9.25 -15.61 10.78
CA ASN A 75 9.98 -14.64 11.59
C ASN A 75 10.09 -13.28 10.85
N PRO A 76 8.98 -12.56 10.65
CA PRO A 76 9.03 -11.19 10.16
C PRO A 76 9.60 -10.27 11.25
N ILE A 77 10.54 -9.42 10.87
CA ILE A 77 11.26 -8.52 11.77
C ILE A 77 11.30 -7.15 11.15
N THR A 78 10.93 -6.14 11.93
CA THR A 78 11.12 -4.74 11.57
C THR A 78 12.23 -4.15 12.43
N PHE A 79 13.25 -3.59 11.80
CA PHE A 79 14.29 -2.77 12.44
C PHE A 79 13.90 -1.30 12.29
N GLU A 80 13.71 -0.64 13.43
CA GLU A 80 13.58 0.82 13.48
C GLU A 80 14.97 1.42 13.65
N LEU A 81 15.35 2.34 12.76
CA LEU A 81 16.63 3.03 12.76
C LEU A 81 16.43 4.45 13.28
N PRO A 82 16.67 4.72 14.55
CA PRO A 82 16.42 6.02 15.17
C PRO A 82 17.59 7.00 14.97
N GLU A 83 17.36 8.26 15.32
CA GLU A 83 18.38 9.31 15.44
C GLU A 83 19.15 9.59 14.14
N LEU A 84 18.52 9.34 12.99
CA LEU A 84 19.12 9.61 11.70
C LEU A 84 19.30 11.12 11.46
N GLN A 85 20.28 11.46 10.63
CA GLN A 85 20.45 12.83 10.14
C GLN A 85 19.51 13.09 8.97
N MET A 86 18.94 14.28 8.92
CA MET A 86 18.03 14.71 7.84
C MET A 86 18.80 14.87 6.52
N ASN A 87 18.09 14.69 5.41
CA ASN A 87 18.63 14.85 4.04
C ASN A 87 19.91 14.04 3.79
N THR A 88 20.04 12.88 4.42
CA THR A 88 21.26 12.07 4.40
C THR A 88 20.99 10.72 3.77
N ALA A 89 21.85 10.33 2.82
CA ALA A 89 21.84 8.99 2.26
C ALA A 89 22.52 8.03 3.22
N TYR A 90 21.83 6.94 3.55
CA TYR A 90 22.31 5.85 4.38
C TYR A 90 22.45 4.58 3.56
N GLN A 91 23.44 3.79 3.92
CA GLN A 91 23.62 2.42 3.46
C GLN A 91 23.37 1.44 4.60
N TYR A 92 22.87 0.26 4.28
CA TYR A 92 22.66 -0.79 5.28
C TYR A 92 22.87 -2.20 4.72
N GLN A 93 23.12 -3.13 5.62
CA GLN A 93 23.19 -4.56 5.35
C GLN A 93 22.72 -5.35 6.58
N PHE A 94 22.28 -6.59 6.36
CA PHE A 94 21.97 -7.49 7.48
C PHE A 94 23.20 -8.25 7.95
N VAL A 95 23.25 -8.50 9.25
CA VAL A 95 24.27 -9.28 9.92
C VAL A 95 23.60 -10.48 10.61
N ILE A 96 23.90 -11.68 10.14
CA ILE A 96 23.39 -12.93 10.72
C ILE A 96 24.55 -13.68 11.36
N ASP A 97 24.39 -14.10 12.62
CA ASP A 97 25.38 -14.82 13.41
C ASP A 97 26.76 -14.16 13.37
N GLY A 98 26.78 -12.81 13.43
CA GLY A 98 27.97 -11.99 13.45
C GLY A 98 28.64 -11.78 12.07
N LYS A 99 28.04 -12.26 10.99
CA LYS A 99 28.58 -12.11 9.63
C LYS A 99 27.63 -11.32 8.73
N ALA A 100 28.14 -10.38 7.93
CA ALA A 100 27.38 -9.74 6.87
C ALA A 100 26.92 -10.79 5.85
N ILE A 101 25.62 -10.79 5.53
CA ILE A 101 25.01 -11.85 4.70
C ILE A 101 25.54 -11.82 3.28
N SER A 102 25.73 -10.64 2.73
CA SER A 102 26.29 -10.46 1.38
C SER A 102 27.07 -9.15 1.35
N PRO A 103 28.37 -9.17 1.52
CA PRO A 103 29.20 -7.95 1.47
C PRO A 103 29.05 -7.18 0.15
N SER A 104 28.58 -7.82 -0.92
CA SER A 104 28.34 -7.21 -2.23
C SER A 104 26.94 -6.62 -2.39
N LYS A 105 26.00 -6.87 -1.47
CA LYS A 105 24.62 -6.38 -1.58
C LYS A 105 24.32 -5.38 -0.46
N ILE A 106 24.71 -4.14 -0.69
CA ILE A 106 24.45 -3.00 0.17
C ILE A 106 23.19 -2.32 -0.36
N TYR A 107 22.24 -2.05 0.54
CA TYR A 107 21.01 -1.33 0.23
C TYR A 107 21.15 0.13 0.66
N GLU A 108 20.32 1.00 0.08
CA GLU A 108 20.38 2.42 0.35
C GLU A 108 18.99 3.00 0.60
N PHE A 109 18.92 4.05 1.42
CA PHE A 109 17.77 4.93 1.54
C PHE A 109 18.23 6.36 1.85
N LYS A 110 17.35 7.33 1.67
CA LYS A 110 17.65 8.73 1.99
C LYS A 110 16.56 9.30 2.88
N THR A 111 16.96 9.90 4.00
CA THR A 111 16.05 10.61 4.91
C THR A 111 15.48 11.87 4.28
N LYS A 112 14.26 12.26 4.69
CA LYS A 112 13.58 13.46 4.20
C LYS A 112 14.37 14.72 4.49
N ASP A 113 14.28 15.70 3.60
CA ASP A 113 14.85 17.03 3.75
C ASP A 113 13.83 18.00 4.37
N LEU A 114 14.32 19.01 5.06
CA LEU A 114 13.50 20.11 5.57
C LEU A 114 13.23 21.14 4.46
N TRP A 115 11.98 21.32 4.12
CA TRP A 115 11.57 22.28 3.08
C TRP A 115 10.63 23.36 3.63
N GLU A 116 9.72 23.02 4.55
CA GLU A 116 8.74 23.97 5.11
C GLU A 116 9.43 25.24 5.62
N TRP A 117 8.90 26.39 5.26
CA TRP A 117 9.40 27.72 5.62
C TRP A 117 10.79 28.09 5.04
N ARG A 118 11.45 27.17 4.27
CA ARG A 118 12.82 27.36 3.78
C ARG A 118 12.91 27.45 2.27
N LYS A 119 12.14 26.63 1.57
CA LYS A 119 12.15 26.52 0.09
C LYS A 119 10.77 26.08 -0.40
N PRO A 120 10.49 26.19 -1.71
CA PRO A 120 9.26 25.61 -2.28
C PRO A 120 9.12 24.12 -1.95
N ALA A 121 7.87 23.67 -1.84
CA ALA A 121 7.59 22.25 -1.65
C ALA A 121 8.22 21.43 -2.78
N PRO A 122 9.00 20.39 -2.47
CA PRO A 122 9.59 19.51 -3.48
C PRO A 122 8.50 18.87 -4.35
N ASP A 123 8.78 18.75 -5.63
CA ASP A 123 8.03 17.85 -6.51
C ASP A 123 8.35 16.41 -6.13
N PHE A 124 7.37 15.52 -6.28
CA PHE A 124 7.56 14.10 -5.98
C PHE A 124 6.60 13.24 -6.78
N LYS A 125 6.89 11.94 -6.82
CA LYS A 125 6.09 10.92 -7.50
C LYS A 125 5.92 9.72 -6.59
N PHE A 126 4.80 9.03 -6.68
CA PHE A 126 4.62 7.75 -6.01
C PHE A 126 3.94 6.74 -6.92
N LEU A 127 4.21 5.45 -6.69
CA LEU A 127 3.50 4.39 -7.38
C LEU A 127 2.28 3.99 -6.56
N PHE A 128 1.22 3.64 -7.26
CA PHE A 128 -0.02 3.14 -6.68
C PHE A 128 -0.57 1.98 -7.51
N GLY A 129 -1.13 0.99 -6.83
CA GLY A 129 -1.85 -0.12 -7.43
C GLY A 129 -2.30 -1.11 -6.36
N SER A 130 -3.16 -2.04 -6.76
CA SER A 130 -3.79 -3.04 -5.91
C SER A 130 -3.89 -4.39 -6.61
N CYS A 131 -4.41 -5.41 -5.92
CA CYS A 131 -4.70 -6.72 -6.46
C CYS A 131 -3.45 -7.43 -6.99
N VAL A 132 -2.56 -7.76 -6.06
CA VAL A 132 -1.32 -8.54 -6.29
C VAL A 132 -1.57 -10.01 -5.98
N TYR A 133 -1.74 -10.82 -7.00
CA TYR A 133 -1.92 -12.27 -6.87
C TYR A 133 -0.64 -13.01 -7.27
N ILE A 134 -0.09 -13.77 -6.35
CA ILE A 134 1.02 -14.67 -6.59
C ILE A 134 0.48 -16.11 -6.66
N ASN A 135 0.66 -16.77 -7.80
CA ASN A 135 0.18 -18.14 -7.97
C ASN A 135 0.94 -19.11 -7.05
N ASP A 136 0.16 -19.99 -6.42
CA ASP A 136 0.66 -21.14 -5.68
C ASP A 136 0.04 -22.39 -6.30
N SER A 137 0.84 -23.13 -7.06
CA SER A 137 0.38 -24.24 -7.91
C SER A 137 -0.34 -25.35 -7.15
N ILE A 138 -0.14 -25.48 -5.85
CA ILE A 138 -0.80 -26.49 -5.01
C ILE A 138 -2.21 -26.04 -4.58
N TYR A 139 -2.40 -24.73 -4.34
CA TYR A 139 -3.62 -24.17 -3.75
C TYR A 139 -4.40 -23.28 -4.73
N ASP A 140 -3.87 -23.07 -5.93
CA ASP A 140 -4.56 -22.26 -6.93
C ASP A 140 -5.77 -23.02 -7.50
N ARG A 141 -6.73 -22.27 -8.02
CA ARG A 141 -7.93 -22.87 -8.60
C ARG A 141 -7.58 -23.71 -9.83
N PRO A 142 -8.25 -24.86 -10.04
CA PRO A 142 -8.04 -25.67 -11.25
C PRO A 142 -8.27 -24.86 -12.52
N GLY A 143 -7.46 -25.09 -13.53
CA GLY A 143 -7.59 -24.45 -14.85
C GLY A 143 -6.51 -23.40 -15.13
N LYS A 144 -6.91 -22.30 -15.77
CA LYS A 144 -5.97 -21.20 -16.07
C LYS A 144 -5.57 -20.48 -14.77
N PRO A 145 -4.27 -20.24 -14.52
CA PRO A 145 -3.82 -19.48 -13.37
C PRO A 145 -4.52 -18.12 -13.25
N TYR A 146 -4.94 -17.76 -12.05
CA TYR A 146 -5.59 -16.48 -11.81
C TYR A 146 -4.60 -15.33 -11.84
N GLY A 147 -3.39 -15.52 -11.30
CA GLY A 147 -2.31 -14.55 -11.38
C GLY A 147 -1.75 -14.45 -12.80
N GLN A 148 -1.40 -13.24 -13.18
CA GLN A 148 -0.82 -12.91 -14.48
C GLN A 148 0.71 -12.79 -14.38
N ASN A 149 1.35 -12.40 -15.48
CA ASN A 149 2.80 -12.32 -15.56
C ASN A 149 3.37 -11.29 -14.55
N PRO A 150 4.23 -11.71 -13.60
CA PRO A 150 4.78 -10.84 -12.57
C PRO A 150 5.82 -9.82 -13.09
N ILE A 151 6.16 -9.81 -14.37
CA ILE A 151 7.10 -8.85 -15.00
C ILE A 151 6.72 -7.39 -14.69
N ILE A 152 5.44 -7.11 -14.46
CA ILE A 152 4.95 -5.78 -14.08
C ILE A 152 5.61 -5.27 -12.79
N LEU A 153 5.93 -6.15 -11.83
CA LEU A 153 6.60 -5.80 -10.57
C LEU A 153 8.04 -5.35 -10.82
N GLU A 154 8.72 -5.94 -11.80
CA GLU A 154 10.04 -5.47 -12.23
C GLU A 154 9.94 -4.08 -12.88
N LYS A 155 8.92 -3.85 -13.72
CA LYS A 155 8.67 -2.52 -14.32
C LYS A 155 8.38 -1.47 -13.25
N MET A 156 7.59 -1.83 -12.24
CA MET A 156 7.38 -0.95 -11.08
C MET A 156 8.68 -0.63 -10.36
N ALA A 157 9.57 -1.61 -10.17
CA ALA A 157 10.86 -1.38 -9.53
C ALA A 157 11.74 -0.40 -10.33
N ASP A 158 11.71 -0.47 -11.66
CA ASP A 158 12.49 0.39 -12.56
C ASP A 158 11.85 1.79 -12.77
N THR A 159 10.56 1.96 -12.45
CA THR A 159 9.87 3.25 -12.60
C THR A 159 10.32 4.23 -11.52
N GLU A 160 10.73 5.44 -11.92
CA GLU A 160 11.13 6.50 -10.99
C GLU A 160 9.97 6.95 -10.12
N ALA A 161 10.11 6.80 -8.80
CA ALA A 161 9.19 7.29 -7.80
C ALA A 161 9.87 7.37 -6.42
N ASP A 162 9.31 8.16 -5.52
CA ASP A 162 9.83 8.38 -4.17
C ASP A 162 9.36 7.32 -3.17
N PHE A 163 8.16 6.76 -3.35
CA PHE A 163 7.58 5.70 -2.51
C PHE A 163 6.50 4.92 -3.26
N ASN A 164 6.08 3.80 -2.67
CA ASN A 164 4.96 2.99 -3.15
C ASN A 164 3.78 3.09 -2.16
N ILE A 165 2.56 3.08 -2.69
CA ILE A 165 1.34 2.82 -1.93
C ILE A 165 0.69 1.56 -2.51
N TRP A 166 0.49 0.56 -1.67
CA TRP A 166 -0.22 -0.68 -1.96
C TRP A 166 -1.67 -0.53 -1.54
N GLY A 167 -2.57 -0.54 -2.51
CA GLY A 167 -3.97 -0.14 -2.38
C GLY A 167 -4.94 -1.24 -1.95
N GLY A 168 -4.46 -2.26 -1.25
CA GLY A 168 -5.26 -3.43 -0.85
C GLY A 168 -5.10 -4.61 -1.79
N ASP A 169 -5.57 -5.78 -1.36
CA ASP A 169 -5.37 -7.05 -2.06
C ASP A 169 -3.90 -7.31 -2.38
N ASN A 170 -3.03 -7.05 -1.41
CA ASN A 170 -1.59 -7.24 -1.58
C ASN A 170 -1.17 -8.71 -1.55
N LEU A 171 -2.10 -9.56 -1.21
CA LEU A 171 -2.07 -11.02 -1.26
C LEU A 171 -3.51 -11.55 -1.23
N TYR A 172 -3.69 -12.82 -1.53
CA TYR A 172 -5.01 -13.44 -1.59
C TYR A 172 -5.08 -14.65 -0.66
N LEU A 173 -5.72 -14.49 0.49
CA LEU A 173 -6.07 -15.61 1.36
C LEU A 173 -7.06 -16.51 0.63
N ARG A 174 -6.73 -17.79 0.46
CA ARG A 174 -7.57 -18.81 -0.17
C ARG A 174 -8.14 -19.77 0.87
N GLU A 175 -8.92 -20.75 0.43
CA GLU A 175 -9.58 -21.73 1.29
C GLU A 175 -8.60 -22.44 2.25
N ALA A 176 -7.38 -22.68 1.80
CA ALA A 176 -6.32 -23.28 2.61
C ALA A 176 -5.77 -22.35 3.68
N ASP A 177 -5.97 -21.03 3.53
CA ASP A 177 -5.31 -19.99 4.33
C ASP A 177 -6.24 -19.39 5.38
N TYR A 178 -7.40 -18.85 4.98
CA TYR A 178 -8.23 -17.99 5.83
C TYR A 178 -8.93 -18.70 7.00
N SER A 179 -8.89 -20.03 7.06
CA SER A 179 -9.55 -20.80 8.13
C SER A 179 -8.65 -21.08 9.34
N SER A 180 -7.39 -20.69 9.31
CA SER A 180 -6.44 -20.93 10.41
C SER A 180 -5.35 -19.88 10.52
N ALA A 181 -4.85 -19.66 11.75
CA ALA A 181 -3.75 -18.75 11.99
C ALA A 181 -2.46 -19.14 11.24
N SER A 182 -2.20 -20.45 11.09
CA SER A 182 -1.04 -20.94 10.35
C SER A 182 -1.19 -20.75 8.84
N GLY A 183 -2.40 -20.89 8.30
CA GLY A 183 -2.69 -20.63 6.90
C GLY A 183 -2.51 -19.14 6.55
N ILE A 184 -3.07 -18.25 7.38
CA ILE A 184 -2.88 -16.80 7.23
C ILE A 184 -1.40 -16.45 7.24
N ALA A 185 -0.64 -16.92 8.26
CA ALA A 185 0.80 -16.65 8.34
C ALA A 185 1.58 -17.24 7.14
N TYR A 186 1.19 -18.44 6.67
CA TYR A 186 1.77 -19.03 5.47
C TYR A 186 1.61 -18.12 4.26
N ARG A 187 0.40 -17.66 3.98
CA ARG A 187 0.12 -16.83 2.81
C ARG A 187 0.89 -15.50 2.84
N TYR A 188 0.90 -14.83 3.98
CA TYR A 188 1.68 -13.60 4.14
C TYR A 188 3.18 -13.83 3.89
N SER A 189 3.75 -14.89 4.45
CA SER A 189 5.17 -15.24 4.23
C SER A 189 5.45 -15.66 2.79
N HIS A 190 4.63 -16.55 2.22
CA HIS A 190 4.79 -17.05 0.86
C HIS A 190 4.81 -15.94 -0.17
N ASP A 191 3.81 -15.05 -0.13
CA ASP A 191 3.70 -13.99 -1.14
C ASP A 191 4.80 -12.93 -0.96
N ARG A 192 5.20 -12.62 0.29
CA ARG A 192 6.36 -11.73 0.53
C ARG A 192 7.69 -12.33 0.08
N ALA A 193 7.81 -13.66 0.03
CA ALA A 193 9.01 -14.34 -0.43
C ALA A 193 9.15 -14.39 -1.96
N ALA A 194 8.12 -14.03 -2.72
CA ALA A 194 8.15 -14.01 -4.18
C ALA A 194 9.29 -13.13 -4.71
N LEU A 195 10.14 -13.69 -5.56
CA LEU A 195 11.36 -13.02 -6.05
C LEU A 195 11.05 -11.72 -6.79
N GLU A 196 9.94 -11.69 -7.50
CA GLU A 196 9.47 -10.57 -8.32
C GLU A 196 9.13 -9.35 -7.45
N LEU A 197 8.68 -9.56 -6.21
CA LEU A 197 8.40 -8.50 -5.26
C LEU A 197 9.66 -7.90 -4.62
N GLN A 198 10.77 -8.65 -4.53
CA GLN A 198 11.92 -8.22 -3.74
C GLN A 198 12.53 -6.89 -4.23
N ARG A 199 12.60 -6.69 -5.55
CA ARG A 199 13.16 -5.45 -6.11
C ARG A 199 12.29 -4.24 -5.80
N VAL A 200 10.99 -4.32 -6.02
CA VAL A 200 10.07 -3.19 -5.81
C VAL A 200 9.95 -2.83 -4.34
N LEU A 201 9.95 -3.82 -3.44
CA LEU A 201 9.90 -3.60 -1.98
C LEU A 201 11.17 -2.97 -1.42
N ALA A 202 12.34 -3.32 -1.98
CA ALA A 202 13.63 -2.77 -1.56
C ALA A 202 13.95 -1.40 -2.16
N ALA A 203 13.33 -1.04 -3.29
CA ALA A 203 13.72 0.13 -4.08
C ALA A 203 13.38 1.47 -3.39
N ARG A 204 12.29 1.53 -2.63
CA ARG A 204 11.75 2.76 -2.02
C ARG A 204 10.82 2.46 -0.86
N PRO A 205 10.44 3.47 -0.03
CA PRO A 205 9.48 3.30 1.05
C PRO A 205 8.14 2.72 0.58
N ASN A 206 7.55 1.84 1.40
CA ASN A 206 6.30 1.17 1.12
C ASN A 206 5.27 1.50 2.19
N TYR A 207 4.11 2.01 1.75
CA TYR A 207 2.92 2.19 2.57
C TYR A 207 1.81 1.28 2.04
N ALA A 208 0.98 0.74 2.90
CA ALA A 208 -0.05 -0.20 2.49
C ALA A 208 -1.35 -0.01 3.26
N ILE A 209 -2.44 -0.34 2.61
CA ILE A 209 -3.71 -0.72 3.22
C ILE A 209 -4.02 -2.16 2.83
N TRP A 210 -5.01 -2.75 3.46
CA TRP A 210 -5.58 -4.02 3.01
C TRP A 210 -6.91 -3.79 2.27
N ASP A 211 -7.42 -4.87 1.64
CA ASP A 211 -8.80 -5.02 1.27
C ASP A 211 -9.29 -6.41 1.69
N ASP A 212 -10.35 -6.96 1.12
CA ASP A 212 -10.95 -8.22 1.60
C ASP A 212 -10.01 -9.41 1.54
N HIS A 213 -9.22 -9.55 0.49
CA HIS A 213 -8.36 -10.71 0.31
C HIS A 213 -7.13 -10.75 1.22
N ASP A 214 -6.58 -9.61 1.64
CA ASP A 214 -5.57 -9.57 2.70
C ASP A 214 -6.19 -9.83 4.07
N TYR A 215 -7.44 -9.40 4.25
CA TYR A 215 -8.15 -9.42 5.53
C TYR A 215 -8.77 -10.79 5.83
N GLY A 216 -9.38 -11.44 4.84
CA GLY A 216 -10.10 -12.70 5.02
C GLY A 216 -10.57 -13.36 3.73
N PRO A 217 -11.68 -14.10 3.77
CA PRO A 217 -12.39 -14.55 2.57
C PRO A 217 -12.92 -13.39 1.74
N ASN A 218 -13.20 -13.65 0.46
CA ASN A 218 -13.81 -12.67 -0.44
C ASN A 218 -15.03 -11.97 0.18
N ASP A 219 -15.14 -10.66 0.02
CA ASP A 219 -16.17 -9.78 0.59
C ASP A 219 -16.23 -9.79 2.13
N SER A 220 -15.17 -10.17 2.83
CA SER A 220 -15.14 -10.26 4.30
C SER A 220 -15.41 -8.93 4.98
N ASN A 221 -16.10 -9.01 6.10
CA ASN A 221 -16.49 -7.90 6.93
C ASN A 221 -16.12 -8.13 8.41
N HIS A 222 -16.53 -7.27 9.33
CA HIS A 222 -16.17 -7.32 10.74
C HIS A 222 -16.52 -8.65 11.45
N SER A 223 -17.42 -9.47 10.88
CA SER A 223 -17.80 -10.77 11.45
C SER A 223 -16.77 -11.88 11.22
N TYR A 224 -15.72 -11.63 10.42
CA TYR A 224 -14.68 -12.62 10.20
C TYR A 224 -13.97 -13.00 11.50
N GLY A 225 -14.06 -14.27 11.90
CA GLY A 225 -13.63 -14.73 13.22
C GLY A 225 -12.12 -14.66 13.47
N LEU A 226 -11.29 -14.64 12.40
CA LEU A 226 -9.83 -14.55 12.53
C LEU A 226 -9.28 -13.15 12.19
N LYS A 227 -10.12 -12.13 12.11
CA LYS A 227 -9.70 -10.77 11.78
C LYS A 227 -8.54 -10.25 12.63
N ASN A 228 -8.50 -10.58 13.91
CA ASN A 228 -7.39 -10.15 14.79
C ASN A 228 -6.08 -10.89 14.50
N VAL A 229 -6.15 -12.13 14.00
CA VAL A 229 -4.98 -12.86 13.52
C VAL A 229 -4.43 -12.18 12.28
N THR A 230 -5.30 -11.88 11.32
CA THR A 230 -4.92 -11.18 10.09
C THR A 230 -4.37 -9.78 10.39
N TYR A 231 -5.01 -9.03 11.28
CA TYR A 231 -4.52 -7.72 11.74
C TYR A 231 -3.08 -7.80 12.28
N ASN A 232 -2.78 -8.82 13.09
CA ASN A 232 -1.43 -9.03 13.59
C ASN A 232 -0.46 -9.45 12.48
N CYS A 233 -0.89 -10.26 11.53
CA CYS A 233 -0.08 -10.59 10.35
C CYS A 233 0.21 -9.34 9.51
N PHE A 234 -0.79 -8.54 9.20
CA PHE A 234 -0.59 -7.29 8.46
C PHE A 234 0.45 -6.40 9.13
N LYS A 235 0.34 -6.16 10.43
CA LYS A 235 1.32 -5.37 11.19
C LYS A 235 2.74 -5.94 11.13
N ASN A 236 2.87 -7.24 11.12
CA ASN A 236 4.17 -7.90 11.05
C ASN A 236 4.80 -7.88 9.65
N TYR A 237 3.98 -7.76 8.60
CA TYR A 237 4.44 -7.86 7.21
C TYR A 237 4.42 -6.53 6.45
N PHE A 238 3.90 -5.45 7.05
CA PHE A 238 3.96 -4.09 6.52
C PHE A 238 4.44 -3.13 7.60
N PRO A 239 5.72 -2.74 7.60
CA PRO A 239 6.32 -1.89 8.65
C PRO A 239 5.86 -0.44 8.51
N GLN A 240 4.72 -0.11 9.10
CA GLN A 240 4.15 1.23 9.12
C GLN A 240 4.36 1.88 10.50
N ARG A 241 4.25 3.21 10.58
CA ARG A 241 4.50 3.96 11.83
C ARG A 241 3.48 3.66 12.93
N ASN A 242 2.22 3.50 12.53
CA ASN A 242 1.12 3.22 13.44
C ASN A 242 0.00 2.48 12.71
N TYR A 243 -0.91 1.93 13.49
CA TYR A 243 -2.07 1.18 13.04
C TYR A 243 -3.23 1.54 13.98
N GLY A 244 -4.26 2.19 13.43
CA GLY A 244 -5.36 2.71 14.23
C GLY A 244 -5.00 3.97 15.05
N TYR A 245 -5.92 4.39 15.89
CA TYR A 245 -5.84 5.58 16.72
C TYR A 245 -6.39 5.33 18.13
N ASN A 246 -5.74 5.87 19.16
CA ASN A 246 -6.18 5.73 20.56
C ASN A 246 -6.44 4.30 21.02
N SER A 247 -5.50 3.40 20.75
CA SER A 247 -5.63 1.97 21.11
C SER A 247 -6.79 1.24 20.43
N THR A 248 -7.35 1.80 19.36
CA THR A 248 -8.32 1.11 18.52
C THR A 248 -7.62 0.23 17.52
N GLU A 249 -8.23 -0.91 17.25
CA GLU A 249 -7.78 -1.82 16.21
C GLU A 249 -8.08 -1.25 14.82
N GLY A 250 -7.52 -1.86 13.79
CA GLY A 250 -7.58 -1.41 12.41
C GLY A 250 -6.25 -0.87 11.92
N ILE A 251 -6.07 -0.86 10.61
CA ILE A 251 -4.79 -0.51 9.99
C ILE A 251 -4.71 0.96 9.54
N TYR A 252 -5.75 1.74 9.77
CA TYR A 252 -5.80 3.12 9.29
C TYR A 252 -4.74 4.00 9.95
N GLN A 253 -4.17 4.89 9.15
CA GLN A 253 -3.14 5.83 9.56
C GLN A 253 -3.06 7.03 8.63
N SER A 254 -2.20 8.00 8.94
CA SER A 254 -1.85 9.06 8.00
C SER A 254 -0.37 9.36 8.02
N PHE A 255 0.12 9.82 6.88
CA PHE A 255 1.45 10.39 6.75
C PHE A 255 1.44 11.60 5.83
N LYS A 256 2.51 12.39 5.90
CA LYS A 256 2.72 13.56 5.04
C LYS A 256 3.98 13.37 4.20
N TYR A 257 3.88 13.68 2.93
CA TYR A 257 5.04 13.75 2.05
C TYR A 257 5.00 15.05 1.26
N SER A 258 6.04 15.88 1.37
CA SER A 258 6.03 17.24 0.84
C SER A 258 4.77 18.00 1.28
N ASP A 259 4.05 18.59 0.36
CA ASP A 259 2.82 19.36 0.59
C ASP A 259 1.53 18.54 0.36
N ALA A 260 1.61 17.22 0.38
CA ALA A 260 0.46 16.31 0.34
C ALA A 260 0.32 15.52 1.65
N SER A 261 -0.93 15.26 2.04
CA SER A 261 -1.31 14.35 3.13
C SER A 261 -1.99 13.10 2.57
N PHE A 262 -1.67 11.96 3.15
CA PHE A 262 -2.21 10.66 2.80
C PHE A 262 -2.95 10.09 4.00
N PHE A 263 -4.24 9.79 3.82
CA PHE A 263 -5.11 9.17 4.81
C PHE A 263 -5.37 7.74 4.33
N MET A 264 -4.65 6.80 4.92
CA MET A 264 -4.71 5.37 4.62
C MET A 264 -5.86 4.78 5.41
N MET A 265 -6.91 4.33 4.73
CA MET A 265 -8.12 3.87 5.38
C MET A 265 -8.12 2.36 5.62
N ASP A 266 -8.94 1.93 6.56
CA ASP A 266 -9.28 0.54 6.81
C ASP A 266 -10.75 0.34 6.47
N ASP A 267 -11.04 -0.30 5.39
CA ASP A 267 -12.40 -0.52 4.90
C ASP A 267 -12.95 -1.92 5.22
N ARG A 268 -12.30 -2.67 6.11
CA ARG A 268 -12.69 -4.04 6.45
C ARG A 268 -12.94 -4.27 7.94
N PHE A 269 -12.09 -3.78 8.82
CA PHE A 269 -12.09 -4.15 10.24
C PHE A 269 -13.42 -3.83 10.95
N TYR A 270 -14.07 -2.73 10.56
CA TYR A 270 -15.34 -2.26 11.11
C TYR A 270 -16.52 -2.36 10.14
N ARG A 271 -16.28 -2.87 8.93
CA ARG A 271 -17.28 -2.96 7.89
C ARG A 271 -18.37 -3.96 8.26
N SER A 272 -19.63 -3.55 8.12
CA SER A 272 -20.78 -4.46 8.23
C SER A 272 -21.00 -5.23 6.92
N ALA A 273 -21.89 -6.21 6.93
CA ALA A 273 -22.25 -6.94 5.73
C ALA A 273 -22.84 -6.01 4.65
N ASN A 274 -22.47 -6.25 3.39
CA ASN A 274 -22.95 -5.48 2.22
C ASN A 274 -24.49 -5.51 2.11
N GLU A 275 -25.10 -6.63 2.47
CA GLU A 275 -26.53 -6.93 2.36
C GLU A 275 -27.40 -6.22 3.42
N LEU A 276 -26.80 -5.65 4.47
CA LEU A 276 -27.59 -4.87 5.43
C LEU A 276 -28.23 -3.67 4.72
N PRO A 277 -29.51 -3.38 4.97
CA PRO A 277 -30.17 -2.23 4.37
C PRO A 277 -29.65 -0.93 4.97
N ASP A 278 -29.53 0.11 4.16
CA ASP A 278 -29.13 1.46 4.61
C ASP A 278 -30.16 2.11 5.53
N MET A 279 -31.44 1.70 5.40
CA MET A 279 -32.56 2.25 6.16
C MET A 279 -33.34 1.14 6.88
N LEU A 280 -33.68 1.36 8.15
CA LEU A 280 -34.60 0.55 8.94
C LEU A 280 -35.70 1.46 9.48
N ASP A 281 -36.94 1.09 9.24
CA ASP A 281 -38.13 1.84 9.70
C ASP A 281 -38.10 3.34 9.35
N GLY A 282 -37.62 3.65 8.16
CA GLY A 282 -37.51 5.01 7.65
C GLY A 282 -36.36 5.86 8.27
N LYS A 283 -35.47 5.24 9.04
CA LYS A 283 -34.30 5.90 9.64
C LYS A 283 -33.01 5.24 9.15
N PRO A 284 -31.88 5.99 9.14
CA PRO A 284 -30.58 5.40 8.85
C PRO A 284 -30.29 4.21 9.75
N ASN A 285 -29.84 3.10 9.17
CA ASN A 285 -29.45 1.91 9.89
C ASN A 285 -28.09 2.12 10.56
N ALA A 286 -28.06 2.25 11.88
CA ALA A 286 -26.82 2.48 12.64
C ALA A 286 -25.84 1.29 12.59
N ASP A 287 -26.34 0.08 12.27
CA ASP A 287 -25.51 -1.12 12.16
C ASP A 287 -24.85 -1.27 10.78
N LYS A 288 -25.28 -0.47 9.78
CA LYS A 288 -24.66 -0.42 8.47
C LYS A 288 -23.48 0.55 8.47
N THR A 289 -22.29 0.02 8.72
CA THR A 289 -21.05 0.80 8.83
C THR A 289 -20.00 0.34 7.80
N TYR A 290 -19.24 1.25 7.28
CA TYR A 290 -18.10 1.01 6.39
C TYR A 290 -16.78 1.22 7.14
N TYR A 291 -16.52 2.44 7.59
CA TYR A 291 -15.38 2.79 8.43
C TYR A 291 -15.66 2.67 9.93
N GLY A 292 -16.93 2.78 10.31
CA GLY A 292 -17.34 2.94 11.69
C GLY A 292 -17.05 4.35 12.23
N ASN A 293 -17.80 4.73 13.27
CA ASN A 293 -17.79 6.08 13.83
C ASN A 293 -16.39 6.58 14.24
N GLN A 294 -15.58 5.69 14.78
CA GLN A 294 -14.29 6.09 15.34
C GLN A 294 -13.28 6.47 14.24
N GLN A 295 -13.14 5.64 13.22
CA GLN A 295 -12.27 5.92 12.10
C GLN A 295 -12.77 7.13 11.29
N LEU A 296 -14.09 7.21 11.06
CA LEU A 296 -14.68 8.34 10.35
C LEU A 296 -14.46 9.68 11.09
N ASN A 297 -14.60 9.70 12.41
CA ASN A 297 -14.29 10.88 13.22
C ASN A 297 -12.81 11.22 13.21
N TRP A 298 -11.92 10.22 13.25
CA TRP A 298 -10.48 10.45 13.08
C TRP A 298 -10.18 11.08 11.72
N LEU A 299 -10.74 10.54 10.63
CA LEU A 299 -10.54 11.09 9.28
C LEU A 299 -11.00 12.54 9.18
N LYS A 300 -12.19 12.86 9.71
CA LYS A 300 -12.72 14.24 9.71
C LYS A 300 -11.79 15.22 10.43
N ASN A 301 -11.30 14.84 11.62
CA ASN A 301 -10.36 15.67 12.36
C ASN A 301 -9.02 15.81 11.63
N ALA A 302 -8.52 14.74 11.03
CA ALA A 302 -7.28 14.75 10.28
C ALA A 302 -7.39 15.60 9.00
N LEU A 303 -8.51 15.54 8.28
CA LEU A 303 -8.78 16.36 7.11
C LEU A 303 -8.84 17.86 7.43
N ILE A 304 -9.57 18.24 8.47
CA ILE A 304 -9.74 19.66 8.83
C ILE A 304 -8.44 20.26 9.40
N SER A 305 -7.63 19.45 10.07
CA SER A 305 -6.34 19.86 10.63
C SER A 305 -5.22 19.91 9.58
N SER A 306 -5.42 19.29 8.40
CA SER A 306 -4.42 19.23 7.37
C SER A 306 -4.34 20.54 6.57
N ASN A 307 -3.17 21.15 6.56
CA ASN A 307 -2.84 22.30 5.70
C ASN A 307 -2.20 21.89 4.36
N ALA A 308 -2.17 20.60 4.03
CA ALA A 308 -1.64 20.09 2.78
C ALA A 308 -2.44 20.62 1.57
N VAL A 309 -1.74 20.84 0.45
CA VAL A 309 -2.35 21.26 -0.81
C VAL A 309 -3.27 20.18 -1.33
N PHE A 310 -2.80 18.93 -1.34
CA PHE A 310 -3.59 17.76 -1.72
C PHE A 310 -3.75 16.80 -0.55
N LYS A 311 -4.93 16.19 -0.46
CA LYS A 311 -5.36 15.27 0.59
C LYS A 311 -5.85 14.00 -0.08
N PHE A 312 -4.98 13.00 -0.15
CA PHE A 312 -5.31 11.70 -0.71
C PHE A 312 -5.98 10.84 0.35
N ILE A 313 -7.21 10.42 0.11
CA ILE A 313 -7.89 9.39 0.89
C ILE A 313 -7.68 8.07 0.13
N VAL A 314 -6.89 7.19 0.71
CA VAL A 314 -6.51 5.89 0.13
C VAL A 314 -7.42 4.82 0.70
N ASN A 315 -8.16 4.13 -0.15
CA ASN A 315 -9.14 3.12 0.25
C ASN A 315 -9.00 1.85 -0.61
N GLY A 316 -9.33 0.68 -0.09
CA GLY A 316 -9.31 -0.57 -0.84
C GLY A 316 -10.33 -0.53 -1.96
N SER A 317 -11.59 -0.46 -1.63
CA SER A 317 -12.69 -0.37 -2.59
C SER A 317 -13.01 1.06 -3.03
N GLN A 318 -13.74 1.23 -4.15
CA GLN A 318 -14.14 2.55 -4.67
C GLN A 318 -15.01 3.36 -3.70
N ILE A 319 -15.06 4.67 -3.89
CA ILE A 319 -15.82 5.60 -3.07
C ILE A 319 -16.95 6.28 -3.85
N LEU A 320 -16.68 6.78 -5.04
CA LEU A 320 -17.63 7.62 -5.81
C LEU A 320 -18.46 6.86 -6.85
N ASN A 321 -18.18 5.60 -7.12
CA ASN A 321 -18.84 4.83 -8.18
C ASN A 321 -20.35 4.64 -7.89
N PRO A 322 -21.28 5.17 -8.72
CA PRO A 322 -22.73 5.08 -8.48
C PRO A 322 -23.33 3.75 -8.93
N VAL A 323 -22.61 2.95 -9.72
CA VAL A 323 -23.12 1.70 -10.28
C VAL A 323 -22.50 0.46 -9.62
N ALA A 324 -21.56 0.62 -8.70
CA ALA A 324 -21.02 -0.47 -7.90
C ALA A 324 -22.14 -1.01 -6.97
N ASP A 325 -22.42 -2.29 -7.10
CA ASP A 325 -23.53 -2.90 -6.35
C ASP A 325 -23.17 -3.22 -4.89
N LYS A 326 -21.87 -3.39 -4.56
CA LYS A 326 -21.39 -3.82 -3.24
C LYS A 326 -20.15 -3.04 -2.82
N GLU A 327 -19.03 -3.54 -2.95
CA GLU A 327 -17.67 -3.09 -2.65
C GLU A 327 -17.37 -1.58 -2.96
N CYS A 328 -18.14 -0.68 -2.35
CA CYS A 328 -18.02 0.75 -2.55
C CYS A 328 -18.57 1.51 -1.33
N LEU A 329 -17.88 2.55 -0.86
CA LEU A 329 -18.39 3.38 0.24
C LEU A 329 -19.77 3.95 -0.08
N ARG A 330 -20.05 4.25 -1.34
CA ARG A 330 -21.35 4.76 -1.77
C ARG A 330 -22.52 3.82 -1.47
N SER A 331 -22.26 2.50 -1.38
CA SER A 331 -23.26 1.50 -0.96
C SER A 331 -23.55 1.52 0.54
N TYR A 332 -22.87 2.38 1.29
CA TYR A 332 -23.07 2.66 2.72
C TYR A 332 -23.49 4.13 2.85
N ASP A 333 -24.71 4.40 2.40
CA ASP A 333 -25.22 5.74 2.10
C ASP A 333 -25.08 6.75 3.26
N THR A 334 -25.25 6.28 4.50
CA THR A 334 -25.13 7.14 5.69
C THR A 334 -23.71 7.68 5.86
N GLU A 335 -22.70 6.81 5.88
CA GLU A 335 -21.30 7.25 6.05
C GLU A 335 -20.79 8.00 4.82
N PHE A 336 -21.17 7.57 3.61
CA PHE A 336 -20.86 8.28 2.39
C PHE A 336 -21.37 9.73 2.43
N LYS A 337 -22.66 9.94 2.70
CA LYS A 337 -23.25 11.27 2.79
C LYS A 337 -22.66 12.10 3.91
N GLU A 338 -22.34 11.50 5.04
CA GLU A 338 -21.72 12.16 6.18
C GLU A 338 -20.33 12.68 5.82
N LEU A 339 -19.50 11.86 5.18
CA LEU A 339 -18.16 12.26 4.73
C LEU A 339 -18.22 13.36 3.67
N MET A 340 -19.05 13.20 2.64
CA MET A 340 -19.21 14.20 1.58
C MET A 340 -19.71 15.53 2.13
N LYS A 341 -20.75 15.51 2.97
CA LYS A 341 -21.28 16.70 3.64
C LYS A 341 -20.22 17.38 4.51
N PHE A 342 -19.41 16.60 5.25
CA PHE A 342 -18.36 17.15 6.09
C PHE A 342 -17.31 17.90 5.26
N ILE A 343 -16.83 17.28 4.17
CA ILE A 343 -15.85 17.90 3.25
C ILE A 343 -16.40 19.20 2.67
N GLN A 344 -17.64 19.18 2.21
CA GLN A 344 -18.30 20.35 1.60
C GLN A 344 -18.56 21.48 2.60
N THR A 345 -19.17 21.15 3.75
CA THR A 345 -19.54 22.15 4.78
C THR A 345 -18.33 22.86 5.35
N ASN A 346 -17.23 22.14 5.55
CA ASN A 346 -15.99 22.70 6.07
C ASN A 346 -15.07 23.25 4.98
N LYS A 347 -15.52 23.27 3.72
CA LYS A 347 -14.79 23.80 2.56
C LYS A 347 -13.36 23.24 2.46
N ILE A 348 -13.22 21.94 2.65
CA ILE A 348 -11.91 21.27 2.64
C ILE A 348 -11.43 21.17 1.19
N ASN A 349 -10.36 21.86 0.86
CA ASN A 349 -9.76 21.87 -0.47
C ASN A 349 -8.85 20.65 -0.69
N GLY A 350 -8.67 20.26 -1.96
CA GLY A 350 -7.62 19.35 -2.39
C GLY A 350 -7.86 17.88 -2.09
N VAL A 351 -9.11 17.46 -1.83
CA VAL A 351 -9.43 16.04 -1.55
C VAL A 351 -9.53 15.27 -2.86
N VAL A 352 -8.82 14.14 -2.90
CA VAL A 352 -8.85 13.16 -4.01
C VAL A 352 -8.86 11.76 -3.40
N PHE A 353 -9.72 10.89 -3.92
CA PHE A 353 -9.74 9.48 -3.54
C PHE A 353 -8.84 8.67 -4.48
N ILE A 354 -8.09 7.72 -3.94
CA ILE A 354 -7.35 6.73 -4.70
C ILE A 354 -7.69 5.34 -4.17
N THR A 355 -8.08 4.44 -5.07
CA THR A 355 -8.79 3.19 -4.73
C THR A 355 -8.30 2.00 -5.57
N GLY A 356 -8.66 0.78 -5.16
CA GLY A 356 -8.29 -0.48 -5.79
C GLY A 356 -9.47 -1.37 -6.18
N ASP A 357 -9.39 -2.66 -5.88
CA ASP A 357 -10.42 -3.71 -5.95
C ASP A 357 -10.88 -4.12 -7.36
N ARG A 358 -11.19 -3.20 -8.25
CA ARG A 358 -12.09 -3.41 -9.41
C ARG A 358 -11.54 -4.26 -10.55
N HIS A 359 -10.25 -4.62 -10.53
CA HIS A 359 -9.59 -5.39 -11.59
C HIS A 359 -9.63 -4.74 -12.98
N PHE A 360 -9.77 -3.42 -13.01
CA PHE A 360 -9.57 -2.50 -14.12
C PHE A 360 -9.21 -1.12 -13.56
N THR A 361 -8.63 -0.26 -14.39
CA THR A 361 -8.25 1.10 -14.00
C THR A 361 -9.19 2.12 -14.60
N GLU A 362 -9.65 3.10 -13.80
CA GLU A 362 -10.53 4.18 -14.25
C GLU A 362 -10.44 5.42 -13.35
N MET A 363 -11.01 6.53 -13.83
CA MET A 363 -11.18 7.76 -13.06
C MET A 363 -12.66 8.12 -13.02
N HIS A 364 -13.20 8.32 -11.83
CA HIS A 364 -14.53 8.92 -11.62
C HIS A 364 -14.43 10.40 -11.30
N LYS A 365 -15.44 11.14 -11.71
CA LYS A 365 -15.60 12.55 -11.41
C LYS A 365 -17.06 12.85 -11.07
N ILE A 366 -17.31 13.48 -9.92
CA ILE A 366 -18.63 13.94 -9.50
C ILE A 366 -18.58 15.45 -9.32
N SER A 367 -19.46 16.16 -10.04
CA SER A 367 -19.62 17.61 -9.89
C SER A 367 -20.74 17.92 -8.89
N THR A 368 -20.48 18.87 -7.99
CA THR A 368 -21.47 19.34 -7.02
C THR A 368 -21.59 20.86 -7.13
N PRO A 369 -22.81 21.40 -7.29
CA PRO A 369 -23.02 22.86 -7.38
C PRO A 369 -22.40 23.60 -6.19
N GLY A 370 -21.62 24.64 -6.47
CA GLY A 370 -20.96 25.46 -5.44
C GLY A 370 -19.75 24.82 -4.76
N PHE A 371 -19.31 23.67 -5.26
CA PHE A 371 -18.12 22.98 -4.79
C PHE A 371 -17.23 22.56 -5.99
N TYR A 372 -15.99 22.14 -5.73
CA TYR A 372 -15.14 21.62 -6.80
C TYR A 372 -15.51 20.16 -7.17
N ASP A 373 -15.08 19.73 -8.33
CA ASP A 373 -15.27 18.34 -8.77
C ASP A 373 -14.49 17.37 -7.89
N MET A 374 -15.16 16.34 -7.36
CA MET A 374 -14.55 15.27 -6.59
C MET A 374 -14.08 14.15 -7.51
N TYR A 375 -12.89 13.65 -7.29
CA TYR A 375 -12.28 12.60 -8.11
C TYR A 375 -11.99 11.34 -7.28
N ASP A 376 -12.24 10.19 -7.91
CA ASP A 376 -11.91 8.86 -7.38
C ASP A 376 -11.14 8.09 -8.46
N PHE A 377 -9.86 7.88 -8.20
CA PHE A 377 -8.96 7.22 -9.11
C PHE A 377 -8.72 5.78 -8.67
N THR A 378 -9.11 4.82 -9.50
CA THR A 378 -8.91 3.39 -9.27
C THR A 378 -7.75 2.87 -10.12
N SER A 379 -6.82 2.13 -9.50
CA SER A 379 -5.72 1.46 -10.19
C SER A 379 -5.62 0.00 -9.77
N SER A 380 -6.06 -0.89 -10.65
CA SER A 380 -6.21 -2.33 -10.46
C SER A 380 -6.30 -3.04 -11.83
N PRO A 381 -5.90 -4.33 -11.96
CA PRO A 381 -5.07 -5.09 -11.03
C PRO A 381 -3.58 -5.01 -11.40
N ILE A 382 -2.68 -5.22 -10.43
CA ILE A 382 -1.25 -5.36 -10.74
C ILE A 382 -1.00 -6.72 -11.38
N THR A 383 -1.25 -7.83 -10.68
CA THR A 383 -0.98 -9.19 -11.20
C THR A 383 -2.16 -10.14 -11.15
N SER A 384 -3.27 -9.80 -10.50
CA SER A 384 -4.45 -10.67 -10.49
C SER A 384 -5.21 -10.66 -11.82
N GLY A 385 -6.25 -11.48 -11.92
CA GLY A 385 -7.10 -11.58 -13.12
C GLY A 385 -7.78 -10.25 -13.45
N VAL A 386 -7.94 -9.98 -14.73
CA VAL A 386 -8.59 -8.76 -15.24
C VAL A 386 -10.11 -8.96 -15.33
N TYR A 387 -10.88 -7.95 -14.95
CA TYR A 387 -12.33 -7.96 -15.04
C TYR A 387 -12.81 -7.22 -16.30
N ALA A 388 -13.68 -7.90 -17.08
CA ALA A 388 -14.27 -7.31 -18.29
C ALA A 388 -15.60 -6.64 -17.96
N VAL A 389 -15.70 -5.34 -18.22
CA VAL A 389 -16.89 -4.52 -17.89
C VAL A 389 -18.00 -4.55 -18.92
N ASP A 390 -17.74 -5.02 -20.15
CA ASP A 390 -18.62 -4.96 -21.32
C ASP A 390 -20.00 -5.63 -21.14
N LYS A 391 -20.11 -6.57 -20.21
CA LYS A 391 -21.37 -7.30 -19.91
C LYS A 391 -21.99 -6.92 -18.57
N THR A 392 -21.56 -5.83 -17.96
CA THR A 392 -21.98 -5.41 -16.63
C THR A 392 -22.57 -4.00 -16.65
N LYS A 393 -23.17 -3.58 -15.54
CA LYS A 393 -23.62 -2.19 -15.34
C LYS A 393 -22.46 -1.19 -15.43
N GLU A 394 -21.24 -1.64 -15.15
CA GLU A 394 -20.01 -0.83 -15.22
C GLU A 394 -19.68 -0.37 -16.65
N ASN A 395 -20.24 -1.02 -17.70
CA ASN A 395 -20.00 -0.63 -19.07
C ASN A 395 -20.44 0.83 -19.34
N ILE A 396 -21.57 1.23 -18.75
CA ILE A 396 -22.09 2.61 -18.86
C ILE A 396 -22.09 3.23 -17.48
N ASN A 397 -20.96 3.83 -17.10
CA ASN A 397 -20.84 4.51 -15.81
C ASN A 397 -20.89 6.03 -16.02
N PRO A 398 -21.93 6.72 -15.49
CA PRO A 398 -22.17 8.14 -15.77
C PRO A 398 -21.13 9.07 -15.13
N THR A 399 -20.36 8.57 -14.17
CA THR A 399 -19.32 9.37 -13.48
C THR A 399 -17.91 9.09 -14.01
N ARG A 400 -17.75 8.08 -14.88
CA ARG A 400 -16.44 7.78 -15.45
C ARG A 400 -15.97 8.92 -16.36
N VAL A 401 -14.74 9.36 -16.14
CA VAL A 401 -14.07 10.30 -17.05
C VAL A 401 -13.83 9.61 -18.39
N GLU A 402 -14.24 10.24 -19.48
CA GLU A 402 -14.09 9.70 -20.82
C GLU A 402 -12.62 9.35 -21.12
N GLY A 403 -12.36 8.17 -21.69
CA GLY A 403 -11.05 7.67 -22.05
C GLY A 403 -10.20 7.16 -20.87
N SER A 404 -10.73 7.18 -19.63
CA SER A 404 -9.97 6.74 -18.46
C SER A 404 -10.04 5.24 -18.17
N LEU A 405 -10.96 4.50 -18.81
CA LEU A 405 -11.07 3.05 -18.61
C LEU A 405 -9.90 2.31 -19.28
N PHE A 406 -9.15 1.55 -18.48
CA PHE A 406 -8.16 0.63 -18.98
C PHE A 406 -8.41 -0.79 -18.42
N ILE A 407 -8.61 -1.75 -19.32
CA ILE A 407 -8.85 -3.16 -19.00
C ILE A 407 -7.57 -3.93 -19.27
N GLY A 408 -6.83 -4.23 -18.23
CA GLY A 408 -5.54 -4.93 -18.29
C GLY A 408 -4.76 -4.80 -16.99
N ASN A 409 -3.72 -5.62 -16.83
CA ASN A 409 -2.82 -5.46 -15.71
C ASN A 409 -2.05 -4.15 -15.82
N SER A 410 -2.07 -3.36 -14.75
CA SER A 410 -1.55 -2.01 -14.74
C SER A 410 -1.07 -1.58 -13.35
N TYR A 411 -0.24 -0.57 -13.33
CA TYR A 411 0.11 0.22 -12.15
C TYR A 411 0.13 1.70 -12.52
N SER A 412 0.05 2.54 -11.52
CA SER A 412 0.01 3.97 -11.71
C SER A 412 1.20 4.66 -11.09
N ARG A 413 1.66 5.73 -11.75
CA ARG A 413 2.54 6.73 -11.15
C ARG A 413 1.77 8.03 -10.98
N ILE A 414 1.74 8.54 -9.76
CA ILE A 414 1.05 9.79 -9.45
C ILE A 414 2.11 10.82 -9.07
N GLY A 415 2.19 11.88 -9.85
CA GLY A 415 3.15 12.96 -9.67
C GLY A 415 2.51 14.22 -9.11
N ILE A 416 3.19 14.88 -8.16
CA ILE A 416 2.81 16.19 -7.64
C ILE A 416 3.92 17.17 -8.00
N SER A 417 3.60 18.21 -8.78
CA SER A 417 4.60 19.15 -9.30
C SER A 417 4.06 20.57 -9.45
N GLY A 418 4.97 21.52 -9.68
CA GLY A 418 4.67 22.90 -10.00
C GLY A 418 4.88 23.87 -8.82
N PRO A 419 4.85 25.17 -9.09
CA PRO A 419 5.10 26.18 -8.09
C PRO A 419 3.97 26.32 -7.06
N LYS A 420 4.24 26.97 -5.95
CA LYS A 420 3.25 27.27 -4.90
C LYS A 420 2.02 27.97 -5.49
N LYS A 421 0.83 27.50 -5.15
CA LYS A 421 -0.50 27.92 -5.64
C LYS A 421 -0.84 27.43 -7.07
N GLU A 422 0.06 26.80 -7.77
CA GLU A 422 -0.14 26.24 -9.11
C GLU A 422 0.27 24.77 -9.15
N ARG A 423 0.15 24.08 -8.00
CA ARG A 423 0.47 22.64 -7.89
C ARG A 423 -0.48 21.83 -8.77
N LYS A 424 0.04 20.77 -9.33
CA LYS A 424 -0.68 19.85 -10.22
C LYS A 424 -0.47 18.41 -9.77
N ILE A 425 -1.53 17.63 -9.81
CA ILE A 425 -1.47 16.17 -9.75
C ILE A 425 -1.48 15.65 -11.18
N THR A 426 -0.62 14.71 -11.49
CA THR A 426 -0.63 13.99 -12.77
C THR A 426 -0.73 12.49 -12.49
N PHE A 427 -1.77 11.84 -13.01
CA PHE A 427 -1.98 10.40 -12.96
C PHE A 427 -1.49 9.81 -14.28
N GLU A 428 -0.59 8.85 -14.22
CA GLU A 428 -0.03 8.14 -15.36
C GLU A 428 -0.25 6.64 -15.18
N ILE A 429 -0.85 5.97 -16.16
CA ILE A 429 -1.18 4.55 -16.11
C ILE A 429 -0.25 3.79 -17.03
N PHE A 430 0.41 2.79 -16.50
CA PHE A 430 1.33 1.93 -17.24
C PHE A 430 0.81 0.50 -17.28
N ASP A 431 0.92 -0.14 -18.44
CA ASP A 431 0.61 -1.56 -18.59
C ASP A 431 1.71 -2.48 -18.03
N GLN A 432 1.51 -3.78 -18.14
CA GLN A 432 2.46 -4.78 -17.67
C GLN A 432 3.84 -4.72 -18.36
N GLN A 433 3.98 -4.05 -19.50
CA GLN A 433 5.25 -3.81 -20.18
C GLN A 433 5.90 -2.48 -19.78
N GLY A 434 5.23 -1.68 -18.95
CA GLY A 434 5.67 -0.35 -18.56
C GLY A 434 5.40 0.72 -19.61
N GLN A 435 4.46 0.47 -20.54
CA GLN A 435 4.04 1.44 -21.55
C GLN A 435 2.94 2.32 -21.01
N LEU A 436 3.08 3.65 -21.16
CA LEU A 436 2.06 4.62 -20.80
C LEU A 436 0.80 4.40 -21.64
N LYS A 437 -0.35 4.26 -20.99
CA LYS A 437 -1.68 4.05 -21.63
C LYS A 437 -2.50 5.32 -21.70
N TRP A 438 -2.56 6.06 -20.59
CA TRP A 438 -3.19 7.37 -20.54
C TRP A 438 -2.62 8.21 -19.39
N GLU A 439 -2.81 9.51 -19.49
CA GLU A 439 -2.46 10.49 -18.47
C GLU A 439 -3.65 11.40 -18.21
N TYR A 440 -3.84 11.78 -16.94
CA TYR A 440 -4.84 12.76 -16.53
C TYR A 440 -4.25 13.74 -15.51
N SER A 441 -4.52 15.02 -15.66
CA SER A 441 -3.96 16.04 -14.77
C SER A 441 -5.05 16.88 -14.12
N ILE A 442 -4.85 17.19 -12.83
CA ILE A 442 -5.74 18.03 -12.03
C ILE A 442 -4.91 19.15 -11.40
N ASN A 443 -5.25 20.40 -11.71
CA ASN A 443 -4.58 21.55 -11.11
C ASN A 443 -5.17 21.88 -9.73
N GLN A 444 -4.37 22.47 -8.85
CA GLN A 444 -4.80 22.88 -7.51
C GLN A 444 -6.06 23.77 -7.55
N ALA A 445 -6.18 24.65 -8.53
CA ALA A 445 -7.35 25.53 -8.69
C ALA A 445 -8.65 24.72 -8.91
N GLN A 446 -8.60 23.57 -9.62
CA GLN A 446 -9.75 22.71 -9.86
C GLN A 446 -10.22 21.96 -8.61
N LEU A 447 -9.38 21.89 -7.56
CA LEU A 447 -9.69 21.28 -6.26
C LEU A 447 -9.83 22.34 -5.15
N THR A 448 -10.13 23.56 -5.52
CA THR A 448 -10.33 24.69 -4.58
C THR A 448 -11.79 25.12 -4.62
N VAL A 449 -12.41 25.22 -3.45
CA VAL A 449 -13.81 25.68 -3.33
C VAL A 449 -13.95 27.07 -3.94
N PRO A 450 -14.90 27.27 -4.85
CA PRO A 450 -15.18 28.60 -5.41
C PRO A 450 -15.46 29.63 -4.33
N LYS A 451 -15.03 30.88 -4.57
CA LYS A 451 -15.23 31.98 -3.63
C LYS A 451 -16.67 32.47 -3.62
#